data_0a2a4baff8826d3fa493b2aa9d7d4fdb
#
_entry.id   0a2a4baff8826d3fa493b2aa9d7d4fdb
#
_cell.length_a   1.000
_cell.length_b   1.000
_cell.length_c   1.000
_cell.angle_alpha   90.00
_cell.angle_beta   90.00
_cell.angle_gamma   90.00
#
_symmetry.space_group_name_H-M   'P 1'
#
loop_
_entity.id
_entity.type
_entity.pdbx_description
1 polymer ?
#
loop_
_entity_poly.entity_id
_entity_poly.type
_entity_poly.pdbx_seq_one_letter_code
_entity_poly.pdbx_strand_id
1 'polypeptide(L)'
;MPAPRPGTPVRGSTTGRPLMAAMDLFGRRWALRILWELRAGPLGARALLARCEGLSSSVLYQRLRELTASGIISPSADGYELTRLGTALGHALRPLDEWATTWAQEQEPEQEPEQEPEPEQELDDQEPTET
;
A
#
# COMPACT_ATOMS: atom_id res chain seq x y z
N MET A 1 7.75 17.21 -15.60
CA MET A 1 6.36 17.68 -15.53
C MET A 1 6.08 18.27 -14.17
N PRO A 2 5.46 19.44 -14.07
CA PRO A 2 5.08 19.99 -12.78
C PRO A 2 4.07 19.09 -12.06
N ALA A 3 3.99 19.22 -10.74
CA ALA A 3 3.01 18.47 -9.96
C ALA A 3 1.58 18.83 -10.38
N PRO A 4 0.68 17.85 -10.46
CA PRO A 4 -0.73 18.09 -10.76
C PRO A 4 -1.37 19.03 -9.72
N ARG A 5 -2.23 19.94 -10.17
CA ARG A 5 -2.94 20.87 -9.31
C ARG A 5 -4.43 20.86 -9.64
N PRO A 6 -5.31 20.87 -8.63
CA PRO A 6 -6.73 21.06 -8.86
C PRO A 6 -6.98 22.36 -9.62
N GLY A 7 -7.91 22.33 -10.58
CA GLY A 7 -8.27 23.50 -11.38
C GLY A 7 -7.39 23.75 -12.59
N THR A 8 -6.36 22.96 -12.81
CA THR A 8 -5.53 22.98 -14.01
C THR A 8 -5.63 21.65 -14.75
N PRO A 9 -5.39 21.61 -16.08
CA PRO A 9 -5.44 20.34 -16.80
C PRO A 9 -4.47 19.32 -16.20
N VAL A 10 -4.97 18.13 -15.96
CA VAL A 10 -4.21 16.98 -15.46
C VAL A 10 -4.50 15.77 -16.31
N ARG A 11 -3.77 14.69 -16.10
CA ARG A 11 -4.02 13.44 -16.79
C ARG A 11 -5.45 12.96 -16.55
N GLY A 12 -6.22 12.78 -17.62
CA GLY A 12 -7.60 12.31 -17.55
C GLY A 12 -8.64 13.38 -17.27
N SER A 13 -8.25 14.66 -17.14
CA SER A 13 -9.19 15.75 -16.92
C SER A 13 -8.65 17.09 -17.45
N THR A 14 -9.37 17.70 -18.39
CA THR A 14 -9.01 19.00 -18.94
C THR A 14 -9.29 20.16 -18.00
N THR A 15 -10.20 19.96 -17.03
CA THR A 15 -10.59 20.98 -16.05
C THR A 15 -9.85 20.83 -14.73
N GLY A 16 -9.16 19.71 -14.50
CA GLY A 16 -8.45 19.46 -13.25
C GLY A 16 -9.39 19.25 -12.07
N ARG A 17 -10.43 18.44 -12.24
CA ARG A 17 -11.31 18.07 -11.13
C ARG A 17 -10.45 17.57 -9.96
N PRO A 18 -10.76 17.95 -8.70
CA PRO A 18 -9.90 17.62 -7.55
C PRO A 18 -9.51 16.15 -7.45
N LEU A 19 -10.47 15.23 -7.60
CA LEU A 19 -10.15 13.80 -7.56
C LEU A 19 -9.23 13.37 -8.71
N MET A 20 -9.41 13.91 -9.91
CA MET A 20 -8.55 13.59 -11.04
C MET A 20 -7.13 14.12 -10.85
N ALA A 21 -6.96 15.30 -10.27
CA ALA A 21 -5.66 15.83 -9.90
C ALA A 21 -4.98 14.94 -8.84
N ALA A 22 -5.73 14.50 -7.84
CA ALA A 22 -5.24 13.57 -6.83
C ALA A 22 -4.81 12.24 -7.45
N MET A 23 -5.61 11.67 -8.33
CA MET A 23 -5.29 10.40 -8.99
C MET A 23 -4.06 10.52 -9.89
N ASP A 24 -3.87 11.64 -10.59
CA ASP A 24 -2.65 11.88 -11.36
C ASP A 24 -1.41 11.97 -10.46
N LEU A 25 -1.50 12.71 -9.35
CA LEU A 25 -0.40 12.83 -8.39
C LEU A 25 -0.05 11.48 -7.77
N PHE A 26 -1.03 10.76 -7.27
CA PHE A 26 -0.83 9.49 -6.57
C PHE A 26 -0.60 8.30 -7.52
N GLY A 27 -0.91 8.45 -8.79
CA GLY A 27 -0.58 7.48 -9.83
C GLY A 27 0.89 7.50 -10.24
N ARG A 28 1.66 8.48 -9.79
CA ARG A 28 3.12 8.52 -10.03
C ARG A 28 3.81 7.48 -9.16
N ARG A 29 4.79 6.80 -9.74
CA ARG A 29 5.49 5.74 -9.04
C ARG A 29 6.06 6.23 -7.71
N TRP A 30 5.87 5.43 -6.68
CA TRP A 30 6.38 5.63 -5.32
C TRP A 30 5.68 6.73 -4.51
N ALA A 31 4.80 7.54 -5.09
CA ALA A 31 4.15 8.64 -4.36
C ALA A 31 3.40 8.14 -3.11
N LEU A 32 2.49 7.20 -3.26
CA LEU A 32 1.74 6.64 -2.12
C LEU A 32 2.62 5.86 -1.16
N ARG A 33 3.65 5.15 -1.66
CA ARG A 33 4.57 4.42 -0.81
C ARG A 33 5.37 5.34 0.10
N ILE A 34 5.85 6.46 -0.41
CA ILE A 34 6.57 7.46 0.38
C ILE A 34 5.66 8.02 1.48
N LEU A 35 4.43 8.36 1.14
CA LEU A 35 3.45 8.85 2.11
C LEU A 35 3.14 7.80 3.18
N TRP A 36 3.02 6.55 2.80
CA TRP A 36 2.84 5.45 3.73
C TRP A 36 3.98 5.35 4.73
N GLU A 37 5.23 5.45 4.26
CA GLU A 37 6.39 5.38 5.14
C GLU A 37 6.47 6.56 6.12
N LEU A 38 5.97 7.74 5.73
CA LEU A 38 5.97 8.93 6.58
C LEU A 38 4.83 8.94 7.62
N ARG A 39 3.91 8.00 7.58
CA ARG A 39 2.74 8.00 8.48
C ARG A 39 3.10 7.88 9.96
N ALA A 40 4.21 7.24 10.29
CA ALA A 40 4.65 7.02 11.66
C ALA A 40 5.52 8.15 12.22
N GLY A 41 5.97 9.07 11.38
CA GLY A 41 6.80 10.19 11.78
C GLY A 41 7.77 10.64 10.70
N PRO A 42 8.55 11.68 10.96
CA PRO A 42 9.51 12.22 9.99
C PRO A 42 10.57 11.19 9.58
N LEU A 43 10.94 11.21 8.31
CA LEU A 43 12.03 10.40 7.76
C LEU A 43 12.88 11.24 6.82
N GLY A 44 14.19 11.08 6.88
CA GLY A 44 15.12 11.64 5.90
C GLY A 44 15.18 10.81 4.63
N ALA A 45 15.81 11.39 3.59
CA ALA A 45 15.94 10.74 2.29
C ALA A 45 16.63 9.37 2.38
N ARG A 46 17.68 9.25 3.19
CA ARG A 46 18.40 7.98 3.36
C ARG A 46 17.52 6.88 3.96
N ALA A 47 16.72 7.22 4.98
CA ALA A 47 15.79 6.28 5.59
C ALA A 47 14.71 5.85 4.61
N LEU A 48 14.19 6.78 3.81
CA LEU A 48 13.20 6.46 2.77
C LEU A 48 13.76 5.52 1.72
N LEU A 49 14.99 5.75 1.25
CA LEU A 49 15.66 4.85 0.31
C LEU A 49 15.86 3.45 0.89
N ALA A 50 16.20 3.37 2.18
CA ALA A 50 16.38 2.09 2.85
C ALA A 50 15.08 1.29 2.98
N ARG A 51 13.94 1.97 3.15
CA ARG A 51 12.62 1.34 3.30
C ARG A 51 11.93 1.03 1.97
N CYS A 52 12.27 1.76 0.93
CA CYS A 52 11.65 1.63 -0.39
C CYS A 52 12.62 0.92 -1.34
N GLU A 53 12.71 -0.38 -1.23
CA GLU A 53 13.57 -1.20 -2.07
C GLU A 53 13.28 -0.97 -3.56
N GLY A 54 14.30 -0.67 -4.34
CA GLY A 54 14.16 -0.40 -5.76
C GLY A 54 13.92 1.06 -6.13
N LEU A 55 13.74 1.95 -5.14
CA LEU A 55 13.58 3.39 -5.37
C LEU A 55 14.95 4.03 -5.60
N SER A 56 15.12 4.72 -6.74
CA SER A 56 16.32 5.50 -6.99
C SER A 56 16.27 6.84 -6.27
N SER A 57 17.44 7.39 -5.95
CA SER A 57 17.52 8.71 -5.30
C SER A 57 16.95 9.83 -6.18
N SER A 58 17.14 9.78 -7.49
CA SER A 58 16.60 10.79 -8.40
C SER A 58 15.07 10.79 -8.41
N VAL A 59 14.45 9.62 -8.43
CA VAL A 59 12.99 9.50 -8.37
C VAL A 59 12.49 9.94 -6.99
N LEU A 60 13.16 9.55 -5.90
CA LEU A 60 12.79 9.99 -4.56
C LEU A 60 12.75 11.52 -4.48
N TYR A 61 13.80 12.20 -4.87
CA TYR A 61 13.84 13.66 -4.79
C TYR A 61 12.81 14.32 -5.69
N GLN A 62 12.51 13.75 -6.84
CA GLN A 62 11.45 14.24 -7.71
C GLN A 62 10.08 14.12 -7.02
N ARG A 63 9.78 12.98 -6.39
CA ARG A 63 8.52 12.78 -5.66
C ARG A 63 8.44 13.70 -4.44
N LEU A 64 9.52 13.87 -3.71
CA LEU A 64 9.56 14.77 -2.55
C LEU A 64 9.28 16.22 -2.97
N ARG A 65 9.84 16.69 -4.09
CA ARG A 65 9.53 18.01 -4.63
C ARG A 65 8.06 18.17 -5.00
N GLU A 66 7.50 17.18 -5.69
CA GLU A 66 6.10 17.19 -6.09
C GLU A 66 5.14 17.19 -4.89
N LEU A 67 5.40 16.35 -3.91
CA LEU A 67 4.57 16.25 -2.72
C LEU A 67 4.71 17.49 -1.82
N THR A 68 5.89 18.08 -1.76
CA THR A 68 6.11 19.36 -1.06
C THR A 68 5.38 20.49 -1.77
N ALA A 69 5.47 20.59 -3.10
CA ALA A 69 4.76 21.59 -3.89
C ALA A 69 3.23 21.46 -3.75
N SER A 70 2.75 20.24 -3.56
CA SER A 70 1.32 19.94 -3.37
C SER A 70 0.83 20.18 -1.93
N GLY A 71 1.73 20.54 -1.01
CA GLY A 71 1.38 20.82 0.38
C GLY A 71 1.09 19.58 1.24
N ILE A 72 1.48 18.41 0.77
CA ILE A 72 1.19 17.13 1.45
C ILE A 72 2.29 16.76 2.44
N ILE A 73 3.53 17.08 2.11
CA ILE A 73 4.68 16.94 2.99
C ILE A 73 5.40 18.27 3.15
N SER A 74 6.20 18.39 4.18
CA SER A 74 7.09 19.54 4.40
C SER A 74 8.44 19.09 4.93
N PRO A 75 9.53 19.83 4.62
CA PRO A 75 10.81 19.60 5.27
C PRO A 75 10.70 19.85 6.77
N SER A 76 11.40 19.03 7.56
CA SER A 76 11.53 19.17 9.00
C SER A 76 13.00 19.03 9.41
N ALA A 77 13.31 19.26 10.70
CA ALA A 77 14.65 19.06 11.22
C ALA A 77 15.14 17.61 11.04
N ASP A 78 14.21 16.65 11.03
CA ASP A 78 14.51 15.21 10.94
C ASP A 78 14.29 14.65 9.52
N GLY A 79 14.10 15.49 8.54
CA GLY A 79 13.91 15.11 7.14
C GLY A 79 12.62 15.66 6.54
N TYR A 80 11.66 14.80 6.25
CA TYR A 80 10.35 15.16 5.70
C TYR A 80 9.26 14.61 6.59
N GLU A 81 8.18 15.35 6.71
CA GLU A 81 7.02 14.96 7.51
C GLU A 81 5.72 15.25 6.78
N LEU A 82 4.66 14.54 7.13
CA LEU A 82 3.32 14.84 6.65
C LEU A 82 2.86 16.18 7.21
N THR A 83 2.28 17.01 6.35
CA THR A 83 1.56 18.20 6.79
C THR A 83 0.20 17.79 7.35
N ARG A 84 -0.58 18.77 7.85
CA ARG A 84 -1.97 18.54 8.22
C ARG A 84 -2.77 17.91 7.07
N LEU A 85 -2.57 18.39 5.85
CA LEU A 85 -3.22 17.85 4.65
C LEU A 85 -2.75 16.41 4.37
N GLY A 86 -1.46 16.14 4.52
CA GLY A 86 -0.90 14.79 4.37
C GLY A 86 -1.44 13.81 5.40
N THR A 87 -1.60 14.24 6.64
CA THR A 87 -2.21 13.43 7.70
C THR A 87 -3.68 13.14 7.40
N ALA A 88 -4.42 14.12 6.90
CA ALA A 88 -5.81 13.95 6.48
C ALA A 88 -5.91 12.94 5.31
N LEU A 89 -4.98 13.00 4.37
CA LEU A 89 -4.89 12.02 3.29
C LEU A 89 -4.65 10.60 3.83
N GLY A 90 -3.79 10.45 4.82
CA GLY A 90 -3.55 9.15 5.47
C GLY A 90 -4.83 8.56 6.04
N HIS A 91 -5.67 9.37 6.66
CA HIS A 91 -6.98 8.93 7.13
C HIS A 91 -7.93 8.54 5.97
N ALA A 92 -7.88 9.28 4.88
CA ALA A 92 -8.69 8.97 3.69
C ALA A 92 -8.26 7.65 3.02
N LEU A 93 -7.00 7.27 3.14
CA LEU A 93 -6.46 6.04 2.56
C LEU A 93 -6.62 4.81 3.45
N ARG A 94 -7.03 4.97 4.72
CA ARG A 94 -7.22 3.83 5.62
C ARG A 94 -8.21 2.78 5.07
N PRO A 95 -9.35 3.16 4.48
CA PRO A 95 -10.24 2.19 3.85
C PRO A 95 -9.57 1.39 2.72
N LEU A 96 -8.58 1.97 2.05
CA LEU A 96 -7.82 1.26 1.02
C LEU A 96 -6.97 0.13 1.62
N ASP A 97 -6.37 0.34 2.77
CA ASP A 97 -5.61 -0.70 3.48
C ASP A 97 -6.53 -1.88 3.87
N GLU A 98 -7.71 -1.58 4.40
CA GLU A 98 -8.72 -2.60 4.73
C GLU A 98 -9.17 -3.37 3.49
N TRP A 99 -9.44 -2.66 2.40
CA TRP A 99 -9.79 -3.27 1.13
C TRP A 99 -8.68 -4.19 0.61
N ALA A 100 -7.41 -3.76 0.72
CA ALA A 100 -6.27 -4.55 0.28
C ALA A 100 -6.14 -5.86 1.06
N THR A 101 -6.43 -5.84 2.35
CA THR A 101 -6.46 -7.05 3.18
C THR A 101 -7.54 -8.02 2.71
N THR A 102 -8.75 -7.52 2.43
CA THR A 102 -9.85 -8.33 1.89
C THR A 102 -9.49 -8.90 0.52
N TRP A 103 -8.92 -8.09 -0.35
CA TRP A 103 -8.47 -8.52 -1.66
C TRP A 103 -7.42 -9.64 -1.57
N ALA A 104 -6.45 -9.51 -0.66
CA ALA A 104 -5.43 -10.53 -0.45
C ALA A 104 -6.03 -11.85 0.02
N GLN A 105 -7.03 -11.80 0.90
CA GLN A 105 -7.73 -13.00 1.39
C GLN A 105 -8.48 -13.71 0.25
N GLU A 106 -9.11 -12.98 -0.66
CA GLU A 106 -9.81 -13.57 -1.80
C GLU A 106 -8.87 -14.12 -2.87
N GLN A 107 -7.59 -13.69 -2.89
CA GLN A 107 -6.56 -14.22 -3.76
C GLN A 107 -5.86 -15.45 -3.19
N GLU A 108 -6.05 -15.75 -1.90
CA GLU A 108 -5.52 -16.99 -1.32
C GLU A 108 -6.21 -18.18 -1.99
N PRO A 109 -5.44 -19.21 -2.44
CA PRO A 109 -6.06 -20.42 -2.93
C PRO A 109 -6.92 -21.01 -1.82
N GLU A 110 -8.15 -21.43 -2.15
CA GLU A 110 -8.96 -22.21 -1.22
C GLU A 110 -8.09 -23.34 -0.68
N GLN A 111 -7.84 -23.32 0.63
CA GLN A 111 -7.23 -24.46 1.28
C GLN A 111 -8.25 -25.60 1.10
N GLU A 112 -7.87 -26.60 0.32
CA GLU A 112 -8.65 -27.83 0.32
C GLU A 112 -8.81 -28.25 1.79
N PRO A 113 -10.05 -28.50 2.25
CA PRO A 113 -10.23 -28.95 3.61
C PRO A 113 -9.31 -30.16 3.81
N GLU A 114 -8.45 -30.08 4.83
CA GLU A 114 -7.64 -31.24 5.21
C GLU A 114 -8.60 -32.43 5.26
N GLN A 115 -8.41 -33.38 4.36
CA GLN A 115 -9.16 -34.61 4.43
C GLN A 115 -8.87 -35.18 5.81
N GLU A 116 -9.87 -35.19 6.68
CA GLU A 116 -9.76 -35.93 7.92
C GLU A 116 -9.28 -37.32 7.53
N PRO A 117 -8.22 -37.82 8.16
CA PRO A 117 -7.76 -39.19 7.86
C PRO A 117 -8.95 -40.11 8.04
N GLU A 118 -9.28 -40.86 7.00
CA GLU A 118 -10.30 -41.87 7.12
C GLU A 118 -9.98 -42.71 8.37
N PRO A 119 -10.95 -42.94 9.26
CA PRO A 119 -10.69 -43.81 10.39
C PRO A 119 -10.19 -45.14 9.84
N GLU A 120 -9.00 -45.53 10.28
CA GLU A 120 -8.48 -46.88 9.96
C GLU A 120 -9.62 -47.84 10.30
N GLN A 121 -10.13 -48.52 9.29
CA GLN A 121 -11.02 -49.63 9.54
C GLN A 121 -10.20 -50.61 10.33
N GLU A 122 -10.50 -50.72 11.63
CA GLU A 122 -10.04 -51.86 12.40
C GLU A 122 -10.46 -53.08 11.62
N LEU A 123 -9.49 -53.74 11.01
CA LEU A 123 -9.69 -55.08 10.53
C LEU A 123 -10.04 -55.90 11.75
N ASP A 124 -11.33 -56.23 11.84
CA ASP A 124 -11.80 -57.18 12.84
C ASP A 124 -11.06 -58.47 12.56
N ASP A 125 -10.04 -58.73 13.36
CA ASP A 125 -9.36 -60.02 13.40
C ASP A 125 -10.37 -61.05 13.97
N GLN A 126 -11.25 -61.51 13.11
CA GLN A 126 -11.98 -62.69 13.41
C GLN A 126 -11.00 -63.85 13.31
N GLU A 127 -10.43 -64.19 14.43
CA GLU A 127 -9.76 -65.49 14.55
C GLU A 127 -10.74 -66.58 14.13
N PRO A 128 -10.32 -67.46 13.18
CA PRO A 128 -11.13 -68.61 12.88
C PRO A 128 -11.17 -69.49 14.12
N THR A 129 -12.36 -69.61 14.69
CA THR A 129 -12.56 -70.65 15.72
C THR A 129 -12.51 -72.01 15.04
N GLU A 130 -11.41 -72.71 15.21
CA GLU A 130 -11.34 -74.13 14.91
C GLU A 130 -12.19 -74.87 15.92
N THR A 131 -13.19 -75.59 15.43
CA THR A 131 -13.82 -76.67 16.17
C THR A 131 -13.16 -77.98 15.75
#